data_e29d338e5a280f6adb07291d8790a4ee
#
_entry.id   e29d338e5a280f6adb07291d8790a4ee
#
_cell.length_a   1.000
_cell.length_b   1.000
_cell.length_c   1.000
_cell.angle_alpha   90.00
_cell.angle_beta   90.00
_cell.angle_gamma   90.00
#
_symmetry.space_group_name_H-M   'P 1'
#
loop_
_entity.id
_entity.type
_entity.pdbx_description
1 polymer ?
#
loop_
_entity_poly.entity_id
_entity_poly.type
_entity_poly.pdbx_seq_one_letter_code
_entity_poly.pdbx_strand_id
1 'polypeptide(L)'
;MYWFDTGDEGEQAVYRLPNGVYVSIVRHRFSYGGDRGQYEIMTFTDTSPNGVAVEGITDGDGIIGFLEPRDVGLKLKQLAGATL
;
A
#
# COMPACT_ATOMS: atom_id res chain seq x y z
N MET A 1 8.38 6.94 7.67
CA MET A 1 6.94 6.72 7.41
C MET A 1 6.16 7.93 7.87
N TYR A 2 5.22 8.38 7.07
CA TYR A 2 4.38 9.52 7.38
C TYR A 2 2.91 9.09 7.39
N TRP A 3 2.19 9.51 8.41
CA TRP A 3 0.74 9.34 8.44
C TRP A 3 0.08 10.66 8.12
N PHE A 4 -0.88 10.63 7.22
CA PHE A 4 -1.65 11.80 6.81
C PHE A 4 -3.11 11.57 7.20
N ASP A 5 -3.73 12.62 7.71
CA ASP A 5 -5.17 12.64 7.85
C ASP A 5 -5.76 12.92 6.46
N THR A 6 -6.55 11.99 5.96
CA THR A 6 -7.20 12.14 4.66
C THR A 6 -8.57 12.83 4.79
N GLY A 7 -8.73 13.65 5.81
CA GLY A 7 -9.99 14.28 6.15
C GLY A 7 -10.70 13.47 7.24
N ASP A 8 -12.00 13.51 7.27
CA ASP A 8 -12.78 12.94 8.36
C ASP A 8 -12.83 11.42 8.37
N GLU A 9 -12.28 10.75 7.38
CA GLU A 9 -12.69 9.39 7.09
C GLU A 9 -11.58 8.40 6.90
N GLY A 10 -10.36 8.78 7.18
CA GLY A 10 -9.33 7.82 6.93
C GLY A 10 -7.94 8.23 7.33
N GLU A 11 -7.04 7.31 7.05
CA GLU A 11 -5.63 7.41 7.34
C GLU A 11 -4.84 7.07 6.08
N GLN A 12 -3.71 7.73 5.92
CA GLN A 12 -2.75 7.38 4.88
C GLN A 12 -1.34 7.44 5.43
N ALA A 13 -0.52 6.45 5.09
CA ALA A 13 0.91 6.48 5.32
C ALA A 13 1.63 6.26 4.00
N VAL A 14 2.69 6.99 3.78
CA VAL A 14 3.58 6.77 2.63
C VAL A 14 4.94 6.36 3.16
N TYR A 15 5.49 5.30 2.60
CA TYR A 15 6.74 4.71 3.06
C TYR A 15 7.61 4.32 1.87
N ARG A 16 8.89 4.65 1.93
CA ARG A 16 9.85 4.24 0.90
C ARG A 16 10.62 3.02 1.39
N LEU A 17 10.58 1.95 0.60
CA LEU A 17 11.32 0.73 0.89
C LEU A 17 12.77 0.83 0.41
N PRO A 18 13.68 0.03 0.98
CA PRO A 18 15.11 0.10 0.60
C PRO A 18 15.38 -0.19 -0.88
N ASN A 19 14.50 -0.95 -1.54
CA ASN A 19 14.65 -1.29 -2.96
C ASN A 19 14.13 -0.20 -3.91
N GLY A 20 13.71 0.97 -3.38
CA GLY A 20 13.21 2.07 -4.20
C GLY A 20 11.73 2.03 -4.49
N VAL A 21 11.02 1.01 -4.01
CA VAL A 21 9.55 0.95 -4.10
C VAL A 21 8.96 1.83 -3.01
N TYR A 22 7.98 2.64 -3.38
CA TYR A 22 7.16 3.36 -2.43
C TYR A 22 5.87 2.61 -2.20
N VAL A 23 5.33 2.70 -1.01
CA VAL A 23 4.03 2.16 -0.67
C VAL A 23 3.16 3.27 -0.09
N SER A 24 1.91 3.34 -0.53
CA SER A 24 0.86 4.14 0.06
C SER A 24 -0.08 3.19 0.76
N ILE A 25 -0.20 3.33 2.08
CA ILE A 25 -1.06 2.48 2.90
C ILE A 25 -2.24 3.34 3.31
N VAL A 26 -3.44 2.95 2.89
CA VAL A 26 -4.63 3.76 3.14
C VAL A 26 -5.73 2.93 3.79
N ARG A 27 -6.52 3.62 4.58
CA ARG A 27 -7.77 3.10 5.11
C ARG A 27 -8.77 4.25 5.19
N HIS A 28 -9.72 4.26 4.28
CA HIS A 28 -10.85 5.18 4.31
C HIS A 28 -12.04 4.50 3.65
N ARG A 29 -13.22 5.11 3.75
CA ARG A 29 -14.45 4.44 3.31
C ARG A 29 -14.49 4.09 1.82
N PHE A 30 -13.67 4.73 1.01
CA PHE A 30 -13.60 4.47 -0.42
C PHE A 30 -12.43 3.55 -0.82
N SER A 31 -11.54 3.18 0.10
CA SER A 31 -10.49 2.22 -0.19
C SER A 31 -11.02 0.80 -0.10
N TYR A 32 -10.35 -0.12 -0.78
CA TYR A 32 -10.74 -1.53 -0.75
C TYR A 32 -10.64 -2.07 0.68
N GLY A 33 -11.79 -2.40 1.26
CA GLY A 33 -11.90 -2.91 2.62
C GLY A 33 -11.95 -1.83 3.70
N GLY A 34 -11.84 -0.54 3.34
CA GLY A 34 -11.79 0.55 4.31
C GLY A 34 -13.05 0.67 5.17
N ASP A 35 -14.21 0.38 4.61
CA ASP A 35 -15.49 0.35 5.32
C ASP A 35 -15.54 -0.76 6.39
N ARG A 36 -14.67 -1.74 6.31
CA ARG A 36 -14.53 -2.83 7.27
C ARG A 36 -13.32 -2.65 8.19
N GLY A 37 -12.66 -1.50 8.13
CA GLY A 37 -11.45 -1.25 8.87
C GLY A 37 -10.20 -1.92 8.30
N GLN A 38 -10.27 -2.42 7.08
CA GLN A 38 -9.15 -3.05 6.39
C GLN A 38 -8.34 -2.03 5.60
N TYR A 39 -7.09 -2.37 5.34
CA TYR A 39 -6.15 -1.48 4.65
C TYR A 39 -5.99 -1.85 3.19
N GLU A 40 -5.61 -0.86 2.40
CA GLU A 40 -5.20 -1.02 1.02
C GLU A 40 -3.79 -0.50 0.86
N ILE A 41 -2.95 -1.23 0.14
CA ILE A 41 -1.61 -0.80 -0.23
C ILE A 41 -1.57 -0.56 -1.73
N MET A 42 -1.01 0.56 -2.14
CA MET A 42 -0.62 0.79 -3.52
C MET A 42 0.89 0.93 -3.60
N THR A 43 1.51 0.18 -4.50
CA THR A 43 2.95 0.29 -4.76
C THR A 43 3.20 1.20 -5.94
N PHE A 44 4.24 2.02 -5.87
CA PHE A 44 4.61 2.92 -6.94
C PHE A 44 6.12 3.19 -6.89
N THR A 45 6.63 3.80 -7.96
CA THR A 45 8.04 4.21 -8.07
C THR A 45 8.10 5.61 -8.65
N ASP A 46 9.29 6.21 -8.69
CA ASP A 46 9.48 7.53 -9.30
C ASP A 46 9.11 7.56 -10.78
N THR A 47 9.27 6.41 -11.47
CA THR A 47 8.94 6.29 -12.89
C THR A 47 7.54 5.74 -13.14
N SER A 48 6.89 5.20 -12.13
CA SER A 48 5.54 4.66 -12.21
C SER A 48 4.72 5.15 -11.02
N PRO A 49 4.39 6.44 -10.98
CA PRO A 49 3.77 7.04 -9.79
C PRO A 49 2.31 6.64 -9.56
N ASN A 50 1.67 6.05 -10.57
CA ASN A 50 0.26 5.65 -10.50
C ASN A 50 0.07 4.16 -10.21
N GLY A 51 1.13 3.51 -9.81
CA GLY A 51 1.10 2.10 -9.48
C GLY A 51 2.15 1.30 -10.26
N VAL A 52 2.72 0.33 -9.61
CA VAL A 52 3.64 -0.63 -10.25
C VAL A 52 3.30 -2.03 -9.75
N ALA A 53 3.02 -2.92 -10.67
CA ALA A 53 2.74 -4.31 -10.33
C ALA A 53 4.01 -5.00 -9.85
N VAL A 54 3.89 -5.75 -8.75
CA VAL A 54 4.96 -6.60 -8.24
C VAL A 54 4.42 -8.04 -8.31
N GLU A 55 4.93 -8.79 -9.27
CA GLU A 55 4.41 -10.11 -9.58
C GLU A 55 4.42 -11.02 -8.35
N GLY A 56 3.30 -11.70 -8.14
CA GLY A 56 3.14 -12.61 -7.01
C GLY A 56 2.76 -11.94 -5.70
N ILE A 57 2.75 -10.59 -5.64
CA ILE A 57 2.43 -9.85 -4.41
C ILE A 57 1.26 -8.90 -4.62
N THR A 58 1.26 -8.10 -5.69
CA THR A 58 0.18 -7.16 -5.98
C THR A 58 -0.66 -7.63 -7.16
N ASP A 59 -1.79 -6.97 -7.39
CA ASP A 59 -2.51 -7.13 -8.64
C ASP A 59 -1.82 -6.33 -9.77
N GLY A 60 -2.42 -6.32 -10.96
CA GLY A 60 -1.83 -5.67 -12.13
C GLY A 60 -1.72 -4.15 -12.02
N ASP A 61 -2.44 -3.53 -11.10
CA ASP A 61 -2.42 -2.09 -10.86
C ASP A 61 -1.49 -1.70 -9.70
N GLY A 62 -0.81 -2.67 -9.10
CA GLY A 62 0.03 -2.43 -7.95
C GLY A 62 -0.74 -2.28 -6.66
N ILE A 63 -1.96 -2.79 -6.59
CA ILE A 63 -2.85 -2.64 -5.44
C ILE A 63 -2.99 -3.96 -4.69
N ILE A 64 -3.02 -3.88 -3.37
CA ILE A 64 -3.37 -4.98 -2.49
C ILE A 64 -4.46 -4.46 -1.56
N GLY A 65 -5.67 -5.00 -1.68
CA GLY A 65 -6.81 -4.57 -0.88
C GLY A 65 -7.15 -5.54 0.25
N PHE A 66 -8.08 -5.13 1.10
CA PHE A 66 -8.70 -5.97 2.12
C PHE A 66 -7.71 -6.54 3.15
N LEU A 67 -6.68 -5.77 3.50
CA LEU A 67 -5.64 -6.23 4.43
C LEU A 67 -6.03 -5.95 5.87
N GLU A 68 -5.91 -6.98 6.71
CA GLU A 68 -5.96 -6.80 8.15
C GLU A 68 -4.68 -6.11 8.62
N PRO A 69 -4.69 -5.41 9.78
CA PRO A 69 -3.49 -4.71 10.26
C PRO A 69 -2.25 -5.59 10.31
N ARG A 70 -2.38 -6.84 10.73
CA ARG A 70 -1.24 -7.79 10.81
C ARG A 70 -0.69 -8.16 9.43
N ASP A 71 -1.53 -8.14 8.39
CA ASP A 71 -1.13 -8.52 7.04
C ASP A 71 -0.36 -7.41 6.35
N VAL A 72 -0.56 -6.15 6.76
CA VAL A 72 0.18 -5.01 6.22
C VAL A 72 1.68 -5.20 6.42
N GLY A 73 2.10 -5.57 7.64
CA GLY A 73 3.51 -5.80 7.94
C GLY A 73 4.11 -6.92 7.11
N LEU A 74 3.37 -8.01 6.90
CA LEU A 74 3.82 -9.13 6.06
C LEU A 74 4.00 -8.71 4.62
N LYS A 75 3.06 -7.93 4.08
CA LYS A 75 3.14 -7.43 2.71
C LYS A 75 4.31 -6.46 2.53
N LEU A 76 4.56 -5.59 3.50
CA LEU A 76 5.71 -4.69 3.45
C LEU A 76 7.02 -5.46 3.40
N LYS A 77 7.15 -6.55 4.15
CA LYS A 77 8.33 -7.42 4.10
C LYS A 77 8.51 -8.05 2.72
N GLN A 78 7.44 -8.56 2.14
CA GLN A 78 7.47 -9.17 0.81
C GLN A 78 7.87 -8.14 -0.24
N LEU A 79 7.30 -6.94 -0.17
CA LEU A 79 7.60 -5.86 -1.11
C LEU A 79 9.05 -5.38 -0.97
N ALA A 80 9.56 -5.26 0.25
CA ALA A 80 10.93 -4.84 0.49
C ALA A 80 11.95 -5.83 -0.05
N GLY A 81 11.61 -7.12 -0.10
CA GLY A 81 12.47 -8.17 -0.65
C GLY A 81 12.28 -8.41 -2.14
N ALA A 82 11.33 -7.72 -2.79
CA ALA A 82 11.05 -7.95 -4.19
C ALA A 82 12.15 -7.39 -5.10
N THR A 83 12.38 -8.11 -6.21
CA THR A 83 13.24 -7.63 -7.29
C THR A 83 12.35 -7.02 -8.38
N LEU A 84 12.64 -5.79 -8.73
CA LEU A 84 11.90 -5.07 -9.78
C LEU A 84 12.64 -5.09 -11.11
#